data_a798b1b3e05aed8af2ae5591972af935
#
_entry.id   a798b1b3e05aed8af2ae5591972af935
#
_cell.length_a   1.000
_cell.length_b   1.000
_cell.length_c   1.000
_cell.angle_alpha   90.00
_cell.angle_beta   90.00
_cell.angle_gamma   90.00
#
_symmetry.space_group_name_H-M   'P 1'
#
loop_
_entity.id
_entity.type
_entity.pdbx_description
1 polymer ?
#
loop_
_entity_poly.entity_id
_entity_poly.type
_entity_poly.pdbx_seq_one_letter_code
_entity_poly.pdbx_strand_id
1 'polypeptide(L)'
;MLGIWIVAFFFFGTSRGKEVCYERLGCFKDGLPWTRTFSTELEISAVNSSTIQASYFGTDKITRINIAGWKTDGKWQRDMCNVLLQLEDINCINLDWINGSREYIHAVNNLRVAGAEVAYFIDVLVKKFGYSPSKVHLIGHSLGAHLAGEAGSRIPGLGRITGLDPAGPFFHNTPKEVRLDPSDANFVDVIHTNAARILFELGVGTIDACGHLDFYPNGGKHMPGCEDLITPLLKFNFNAYKKEMASFFDCNHARSYQFYAESILNPDAFIAYPCRSYTSFKAGNCFFCPQEGCPTMGHFADRFHLKNMKTNGSYYFLNTGSLSPFARWRHKLSVKLSGSEVTQGTVFLRVGGAIGKTGEFAIVSGKLEPGMTYTKLIDADVNVGNITSVQFIWKKHLFEDSQNKLGAEMVINTSGKYGYKSTFCSQDIMGPNILQNMKPC
;
A
#
# COMPACT_ATOMS: atom_id res chain seq x y z
N MET A 1 10.65 -14.43 -18.95
CA MET A 1 9.46 -13.63 -18.57
C MET A 1 9.56 -12.29 -19.28
N LEU A 2 8.56 -11.90 -20.01
CA LEU A 2 8.62 -10.78 -20.95
C LEU A 2 7.64 -9.70 -20.53
N GLY A 3 8.16 -8.52 -20.15
CA GLY A 3 7.35 -7.31 -19.97
C GLY A 3 7.11 -6.62 -21.33
N ILE A 4 5.94 -6.09 -21.53
CA ILE A 4 5.55 -5.37 -22.74
C ILE A 4 5.44 -3.87 -22.38
N TRP A 5 6.03 -2.98 -23.21
CA TRP A 5 5.97 -1.53 -23.05
C TRP A 5 4.98 -0.90 -24.03
N ILE A 6 4.14 0.00 -23.54
CA ILE A 6 3.43 0.97 -24.37
C ILE A 6 4.26 2.26 -24.32
N VAL A 7 4.71 2.71 -25.45
CA VAL A 7 5.42 3.98 -25.59
C VAL A 7 4.43 5.04 -26.10
N ALA A 8 4.07 5.98 -25.25
CA ALA A 8 3.36 7.20 -25.64
C ALA A 8 4.39 8.33 -25.70
N PHE A 9 4.67 8.81 -26.89
CA PHE A 9 5.62 9.90 -27.13
C PHE A 9 4.91 11.25 -27.13
N PHE A 10 5.43 12.19 -26.34
CA PHE A 10 5.02 13.58 -26.37
C PHE A 10 6.23 14.46 -26.68
N PHE A 11 6.15 15.25 -27.72
CA PHE A 11 7.16 16.23 -28.08
C PHE A 11 6.58 17.64 -28.09
N PHE A 12 7.26 18.52 -27.36
CA PHE A 12 7.24 19.96 -27.62
C PHE A 12 8.69 20.40 -27.86
N GLY A 13 8.98 20.81 -29.07
CA GLY A 13 10.29 21.38 -29.40
C GLY A 13 10.75 21.07 -30.81
N THR A 14 11.07 22.09 -31.54
CA THR A 14 11.55 22.12 -32.93
C THR A 14 12.84 21.30 -33.10
N SER A 15 12.78 20.09 -33.68
CA SER A 15 13.90 19.51 -34.41
C SER A 15 13.40 18.50 -35.44
N ARG A 16 14.08 18.44 -36.59
CA ARG A 16 13.71 17.68 -37.78
C ARG A 16 13.78 16.17 -37.55
N GLY A 17 12.64 15.54 -37.21
CA GLY A 17 12.39 14.11 -37.20
C GLY A 17 11.07 13.85 -37.92
N LYS A 18 10.79 12.59 -38.29
CA LYS A 18 9.50 12.21 -38.88
C LYS A 18 8.40 12.55 -37.87
N GLU A 19 7.41 13.30 -38.33
CA GLU A 19 6.28 13.72 -37.55
C GLU A 19 5.08 12.85 -37.93
N VAL A 20 4.40 12.28 -36.94
CA VAL A 20 3.14 11.56 -37.10
C VAL A 20 2.05 12.36 -36.42
N CYS A 21 1.10 12.87 -37.21
CA CYS A 21 -0.02 13.66 -36.72
C CYS A 21 -1.30 12.81 -36.72
N TYR A 22 -2.06 12.94 -35.63
CA TYR A 22 -3.39 12.33 -35.50
C TYR A 22 -4.43 13.43 -35.46
N GLU A 23 -5.48 13.33 -36.27
CA GLU A 23 -6.58 14.30 -36.33
C GLU A 23 -7.23 14.60 -34.96
N ARG A 24 -7.20 13.65 -34.04
CA ARG A 24 -7.81 13.77 -32.71
C ARG A 24 -6.82 14.04 -31.56
N LEU A 25 -5.53 13.76 -31.75
CA LEU A 25 -4.54 13.75 -30.65
C LEU A 25 -3.35 14.68 -30.89
N GLY A 26 -3.23 15.32 -32.08
CA GLY A 26 -2.10 16.16 -32.44
C GLY A 26 -0.94 15.41 -33.09
N CYS A 27 0.18 16.07 -33.28
CA CYS A 27 1.36 15.55 -33.98
C CYS A 27 2.45 15.10 -33.03
N PHE A 28 3.08 13.95 -33.31
CA PHE A 28 4.16 13.36 -32.52
C PHE A 28 5.40 13.19 -33.40
N LYS A 29 6.59 13.51 -32.85
CA LYS A 29 7.88 13.38 -33.55
C LYS A 29 8.72 12.25 -32.98
N ASP A 30 9.34 11.45 -33.86
CA ASP A 30 10.38 10.50 -33.50
C ASP A 30 11.66 11.19 -33.04
N GLY A 31 12.23 10.79 -31.94
CA GLY A 31 13.50 11.30 -31.46
C GLY A 31 14.15 10.34 -30.47
N LEU A 32 15.36 9.89 -30.83
CA LEU A 32 16.21 8.99 -30.08
C LEU A 32 16.61 9.51 -28.69
N PRO A 33 17.07 8.63 -27.72
CA PRO A 33 18.00 7.56 -28.01
C PRO A 33 17.62 6.22 -27.35
N TRP A 34 17.51 5.19 -28.15
CA TRP A 34 17.43 3.82 -27.64
C TRP A 34 18.83 3.21 -27.65
N THR A 35 19.51 3.19 -26.52
CA THR A 35 20.64 2.30 -26.35
C THR A 35 20.09 0.88 -26.22
N ARG A 36 20.39 0.03 -27.20
CA ARG A 36 20.08 -1.39 -27.18
C ARG A 36 20.83 -2.05 -26.01
N THR A 37 20.20 -2.14 -24.86
CA THR A 37 20.47 -3.23 -23.94
C THR A 37 19.52 -4.36 -24.30
N PHE A 38 20.03 -5.58 -24.37
CA PHE A 38 19.23 -6.78 -24.63
C PHE A 38 18.21 -6.95 -23.51
N SER A 39 17.07 -6.28 -23.60
CA SER A 39 15.90 -6.56 -22.81
C SER A 39 14.97 -7.42 -23.67
N THR A 40 14.38 -8.42 -23.05
CA THR A 40 13.30 -9.21 -23.65
C THR A 40 11.98 -8.44 -23.72
N GLU A 41 12.02 -7.12 -23.55
CA GLU A 41 10.90 -6.21 -23.61
C GLU A 41 10.63 -5.84 -25.08
N LEU A 42 9.37 -5.92 -25.49
CA LEU A 42 8.92 -5.58 -26.83
C LEU A 42 8.09 -4.30 -26.78
N GLU A 43 8.41 -3.35 -27.63
CA GLU A 43 7.56 -2.18 -27.84
C GLU A 43 6.30 -2.57 -28.63
N ILE A 44 5.13 -2.16 -28.12
CA ILE A 44 3.85 -2.31 -28.81
C ILE A 44 3.22 -0.94 -29.01
N SER A 45 2.53 -0.76 -30.14
CA SER A 45 1.93 0.51 -30.51
C SER A 45 0.51 0.31 -31.02
N ALA A 46 -0.43 1.12 -30.52
CA ALA A 46 -1.79 1.18 -31.03
C ALA A 46 -1.87 1.68 -32.49
N VAL A 47 -0.92 2.53 -32.89
CA VAL A 47 -0.81 3.06 -34.26
C VAL A 47 -0.44 1.98 -35.25
N ASN A 48 0.49 1.10 -34.84
CA ASN A 48 0.89 -0.04 -35.63
C ASN A 48 0.51 -1.33 -34.93
N SER A 49 -0.72 -1.79 -35.12
CA SER A 49 -1.23 -3.01 -34.49
C SER A 49 -0.46 -4.29 -34.85
N SER A 50 0.38 -4.28 -35.91
CA SER A 50 1.25 -5.43 -36.21
C SER A 50 2.31 -5.65 -35.14
N THR A 51 2.69 -4.62 -34.38
CA THR A 51 3.61 -4.76 -33.23
C THR A 51 2.97 -5.56 -32.10
N ILE A 52 1.66 -5.41 -31.90
CA ILE A 52 0.89 -6.19 -30.93
C ILE A 52 0.82 -7.66 -31.37
N GLN A 53 0.54 -7.92 -32.67
CA GLN A 53 0.51 -9.27 -33.24
C GLN A 53 1.87 -9.97 -33.15
N ALA A 54 2.96 -9.23 -33.33
CA ALA A 54 4.32 -9.74 -33.26
C ALA A 54 4.83 -9.91 -31.82
N SER A 55 4.06 -9.45 -30.82
CA SER A 55 4.40 -9.56 -29.40
C SER A 55 3.88 -10.87 -28.79
N TYR A 56 4.15 -11.07 -27.52
CA TYR A 56 3.61 -12.18 -26.71
C TYR A 56 2.23 -11.86 -26.11
N PHE A 57 1.53 -10.85 -26.64
CA PHE A 57 0.19 -10.48 -26.16
C PHE A 57 -0.82 -11.62 -26.39
N GLY A 58 -1.38 -12.15 -25.31
CA GLY A 58 -2.42 -13.18 -25.35
C GLY A 58 -3.80 -12.57 -25.06
N THR A 59 -4.77 -12.78 -25.96
CA THR A 59 -6.15 -12.28 -25.80
C THR A 59 -6.96 -13.05 -24.75
N ASP A 60 -6.52 -14.21 -24.36
CA ASP A 60 -7.07 -15.05 -23.30
C ASP A 60 -6.64 -14.58 -21.91
N LYS A 61 -5.53 -13.86 -21.80
CA LYS A 61 -4.91 -13.41 -20.56
C LYS A 61 -5.50 -12.10 -20.02
N ILE A 62 -5.36 -11.86 -18.72
CA ILE A 62 -5.58 -10.55 -18.10
C ILE A 62 -4.42 -9.63 -18.50
N THR A 63 -4.71 -8.35 -18.73
CA THR A 63 -3.70 -7.32 -19.02
C THR A 63 -3.56 -6.39 -17.83
N ARG A 64 -2.33 -6.24 -17.31
CA ARG A 64 -2.00 -5.26 -16.28
C ARG A 64 -1.07 -4.21 -16.88
N ILE A 65 -1.46 -2.93 -16.76
CA ILE A 65 -0.71 -1.79 -17.30
C ILE A 65 -0.20 -0.95 -16.13
N ASN A 66 1.11 -0.92 -15.92
CA ASN A 66 1.76 -0.10 -14.90
C ASN A 66 2.02 1.30 -15.45
N ILE A 67 1.58 2.32 -14.74
CA ILE A 67 1.63 3.72 -15.16
C ILE A 67 2.40 4.53 -14.14
N ALA A 68 3.58 5.01 -14.52
CA ALA A 68 4.44 5.82 -13.66
C ALA A 68 3.88 7.23 -13.43
N GLY A 69 4.33 7.84 -12.33
CA GLY A 69 4.09 9.25 -12.03
C GLY A 69 5.10 10.18 -12.68
N TRP A 70 5.29 11.34 -12.04
CA TRP A 70 6.21 12.39 -12.48
C TRP A 70 7.68 11.95 -12.33
N LYS A 71 8.49 12.17 -13.39
CA LYS A 71 9.95 11.93 -13.42
C LYS A 71 10.40 10.51 -13.00
N THR A 72 9.61 9.52 -13.21
CA THR A 72 9.94 8.14 -12.83
C THR A 72 10.73 7.44 -13.93
N ASP A 73 11.81 6.76 -13.58
CA ASP A 73 12.69 6.01 -14.49
C ASP A 73 12.15 4.63 -14.94
N GLY A 74 10.94 4.31 -14.54
CA GLY A 74 10.28 3.04 -14.88
C GLY A 74 10.80 1.81 -14.12
N LYS A 75 11.73 1.96 -13.19
CA LYS A 75 12.29 0.83 -12.45
C LYS A 75 11.23 0.04 -11.69
N TRP A 76 10.38 0.74 -10.92
CA TRP A 76 9.34 0.08 -10.13
C TRP A 76 8.32 -0.66 -11.01
N GLN A 77 8.05 -0.18 -12.23
CA GLN A 77 7.15 -0.82 -13.18
C GLN A 77 7.74 -2.17 -13.64
N ARG A 78 9.04 -2.20 -13.97
CA ARG A 78 9.76 -3.45 -14.32
C ARG A 78 9.74 -4.44 -13.18
N ASP A 79 10.08 -3.97 -11.97
CA ASP A 79 10.07 -4.79 -10.77
C ASP A 79 8.66 -5.36 -10.51
N MET A 80 7.62 -4.56 -10.73
CA MET A 80 6.22 -4.97 -10.61
C MET A 80 5.86 -6.07 -11.61
N CYS A 81 6.20 -5.91 -12.88
CA CYS A 81 6.00 -6.96 -13.89
C CYS A 81 6.73 -8.25 -13.50
N ASN A 82 7.97 -8.15 -13.01
CA ASN A 82 8.73 -9.32 -12.58
C ASN A 82 8.02 -10.09 -11.46
N VAL A 83 7.43 -9.40 -10.49
CA VAL A 83 6.70 -10.03 -9.39
C VAL A 83 5.37 -10.62 -9.88
N LEU A 84 4.61 -9.90 -10.68
CA LEU A 84 3.33 -10.35 -11.22
C LEU A 84 3.48 -11.62 -12.08
N LEU A 85 4.46 -11.64 -12.98
CA LEU A 85 4.73 -12.75 -13.89
C LEU A 85 5.29 -14.01 -13.20
N GLN A 86 5.71 -13.93 -11.92
CA GLN A 86 6.06 -15.11 -11.14
C GLN A 86 4.83 -15.92 -10.70
N LEU A 87 3.68 -15.27 -10.57
CA LEU A 87 2.47 -15.86 -9.99
C LEU A 87 1.31 -15.98 -10.99
N GLU A 88 1.29 -15.14 -12.01
CA GLU A 88 0.17 -15.04 -12.93
C GLU A 88 0.63 -15.12 -14.39
N ASP A 89 -0.12 -15.85 -15.21
CA ASP A 89 0.06 -15.85 -16.69
C ASP A 89 -0.76 -14.70 -17.29
N ILE A 90 -0.13 -13.53 -17.41
CA ILE A 90 -0.76 -12.26 -17.81
C ILE A 90 0.02 -11.54 -18.91
N ASN A 91 -0.62 -10.57 -19.53
CA ASN A 91 0.08 -9.52 -20.25
C ASN A 91 0.48 -8.43 -19.25
N CYS A 92 1.78 -8.24 -19.02
CA CYS A 92 2.26 -7.13 -18.21
C CYS A 92 2.87 -6.04 -19.10
N ILE A 93 2.32 -4.84 -19.02
CA ILE A 93 2.67 -3.71 -19.87
C ILE A 93 3.09 -2.53 -19.01
N ASN A 94 4.16 -1.85 -19.40
CA ASN A 94 4.62 -0.63 -18.74
C ASN A 94 4.45 0.56 -19.69
N LEU A 95 3.71 1.59 -19.23
CA LEU A 95 3.57 2.82 -19.98
C LEU A 95 4.81 3.70 -19.76
N ASP A 96 5.49 4.06 -20.83
CA ASP A 96 6.53 5.10 -20.80
C ASP A 96 5.96 6.44 -21.31
N TRP A 97 5.89 7.41 -20.44
CA TRP A 97 5.52 8.79 -20.74
C TRP A 97 6.47 9.83 -20.11
N ILE A 98 7.72 9.40 -19.81
CA ILE A 98 8.72 10.21 -19.12
C ILE A 98 8.98 11.54 -19.81
N ASN A 99 8.94 11.56 -21.14
CA ASN A 99 9.12 12.79 -21.92
C ASN A 99 7.93 13.77 -21.76
N GLY A 100 6.72 13.26 -21.52
CA GLY A 100 5.54 14.06 -21.19
C GLY A 100 5.49 14.54 -19.74
N SER A 101 6.32 13.96 -18.85
CA SER A 101 6.28 14.20 -17.41
C SER A 101 7.51 14.93 -16.84
N ARG A 102 8.29 15.65 -17.65
CA ARG A 102 9.52 16.32 -17.19
C ARG A 102 9.28 17.47 -16.22
N GLU A 103 8.33 18.36 -16.52
CA GLU A 103 7.91 19.47 -15.67
C GLU A 103 6.55 19.19 -15.09
N TYR A 104 6.38 19.35 -13.75
CA TYR A 104 5.17 18.93 -13.05
C TYR A 104 3.88 19.55 -13.63
N ILE A 105 3.87 20.88 -13.87
CA ILE A 105 2.70 21.57 -14.42
C ILE A 105 2.37 21.07 -15.83
N HIS A 106 3.40 20.82 -16.64
CA HIS A 106 3.20 20.23 -17.97
C HIS A 106 2.71 18.78 -17.87
N ALA A 107 3.25 17.99 -16.93
CA ALA A 107 2.82 16.63 -16.69
C ALA A 107 1.34 16.55 -16.28
N VAL A 108 0.87 17.46 -15.42
CA VAL A 108 -0.56 17.57 -15.05
C VAL A 108 -1.46 17.81 -16.28
N ASN A 109 -1.02 18.61 -17.25
CA ASN A 109 -1.78 18.82 -18.49
C ASN A 109 -1.64 17.63 -19.45
N ASN A 110 -0.43 17.08 -19.58
CA ASN A 110 -0.13 16.00 -20.53
C ASN A 110 -0.76 14.66 -20.15
N LEU A 111 -1.01 14.42 -18.85
CA LEU A 111 -1.61 13.15 -18.42
C LEU A 111 -2.95 12.86 -19.10
N ARG A 112 -3.75 13.89 -19.45
CA ARG A 112 -5.01 13.73 -20.17
C ARG A 112 -4.82 13.17 -21.57
N VAL A 113 -3.76 13.63 -22.25
CA VAL A 113 -3.42 13.13 -23.58
C VAL A 113 -2.87 11.71 -23.48
N ALA A 114 -1.98 11.45 -22.50
CA ALA A 114 -1.46 10.10 -22.26
C ALA A 114 -2.58 9.12 -21.83
N GLY A 115 -3.55 9.56 -21.03
CA GLY A 115 -4.73 8.77 -20.69
C GLY A 115 -5.59 8.44 -21.91
N ALA A 116 -5.77 9.42 -22.81
CA ALA A 116 -6.48 9.20 -24.09
C ALA A 116 -5.74 8.19 -24.98
N GLU A 117 -4.39 8.20 -25.01
CA GLU A 117 -3.58 7.20 -25.74
C GLU A 117 -3.72 5.79 -25.14
N VAL A 118 -3.74 5.65 -23.82
CA VAL A 118 -4.01 4.36 -23.16
C VAL A 118 -5.42 3.88 -23.53
N ALA A 119 -6.41 4.76 -23.53
CA ALA A 119 -7.77 4.43 -23.94
C ALA A 119 -7.83 4.00 -25.42
N TYR A 120 -7.14 4.71 -26.31
CA TYR A 120 -7.05 4.34 -27.72
C TYR A 120 -6.35 2.99 -27.91
N PHE A 121 -5.29 2.71 -27.18
CA PHE A 121 -4.64 1.40 -27.20
C PHE A 121 -5.63 0.26 -26.84
N ILE A 122 -6.40 0.44 -25.78
CA ILE A 122 -7.40 -0.54 -25.35
C ILE A 122 -8.53 -0.65 -26.38
N ASP A 123 -8.96 0.45 -27.00
CA ASP A 123 -9.95 0.44 -28.08
C ASP A 123 -9.46 -0.37 -29.29
N VAL A 124 -8.17 -0.26 -29.63
CA VAL A 124 -7.54 -1.10 -30.67
C VAL A 124 -7.56 -2.58 -30.29
N LEU A 125 -7.28 -2.92 -29.00
CA LEU A 125 -7.38 -4.31 -28.53
C LEU A 125 -8.82 -4.84 -28.66
N VAL A 126 -9.81 -4.03 -28.32
CA VAL A 126 -11.23 -4.38 -28.44
C VAL A 126 -11.61 -4.60 -29.92
N LYS A 127 -11.34 -3.61 -30.77
CA LYS A 127 -11.82 -3.61 -32.16
C LYS A 127 -11.09 -4.57 -33.07
N LYS A 128 -9.78 -4.74 -32.90
CA LYS A 128 -8.96 -5.57 -33.78
C LYS A 128 -8.70 -6.98 -33.26
N PHE A 129 -8.72 -7.16 -31.93
CA PHE A 129 -8.36 -8.42 -31.29
C PHE A 129 -9.53 -9.06 -30.53
N GLY A 130 -10.71 -8.41 -30.49
CA GLY A 130 -11.87 -8.91 -29.74
C GLY A 130 -11.63 -8.98 -28.23
N TYR A 131 -10.71 -8.17 -27.71
CA TYR A 131 -10.32 -8.20 -26.31
C TYR A 131 -11.33 -7.48 -25.41
N SER A 132 -11.61 -8.04 -24.21
CA SER A 132 -12.57 -7.41 -23.30
C SER A 132 -11.90 -6.37 -22.39
N PRO A 133 -12.42 -5.13 -22.30
CA PRO A 133 -11.92 -4.13 -21.36
C PRO A 133 -12.00 -4.60 -19.90
N SER A 134 -12.93 -5.49 -19.57
CA SER A 134 -13.08 -6.04 -18.22
C SER A 134 -11.87 -6.89 -17.78
N LYS A 135 -11.02 -7.31 -18.71
CA LYS A 135 -9.74 -8.00 -18.43
C LYS A 135 -8.57 -7.03 -18.21
N VAL A 136 -8.78 -5.72 -18.33
CA VAL A 136 -7.72 -4.72 -18.15
C VAL A 136 -7.71 -4.19 -16.73
N HIS A 137 -6.52 -4.16 -16.13
CA HIS A 137 -6.23 -3.52 -14.85
C HIS A 137 -5.13 -2.46 -15.03
N LEU A 138 -5.45 -1.20 -14.77
CA LEU A 138 -4.50 -0.09 -14.75
C LEU A 138 -3.96 0.11 -13.35
N ILE A 139 -2.64 0.14 -13.20
CA ILE A 139 -1.96 0.33 -11.91
C ILE A 139 -1.15 1.63 -12.01
N GLY A 140 -1.71 2.71 -11.47
CA GLY A 140 -1.16 4.05 -11.61
C GLY A 140 -0.55 4.58 -10.32
N HIS A 141 0.69 5.08 -10.37
CA HIS A 141 1.37 5.73 -9.25
C HIS A 141 1.37 7.25 -9.41
N SER A 142 1.05 8.00 -8.33
CA SER A 142 1.14 9.47 -8.33
C SER A 142 0.26 10.10 -9.43
N LEU A 143 0.83 10.91 -10.33
CA LEU A 143 0.15 11.41 -11.54
C LEU A 143 -0.39 10.29 -12.42
N GLY A 144 0.28 9.12 -12.43
CA GLY A 144 -0.17 7.95 -13.16
C GLY A 144 -1.51 7.38 -12.70
N ALA A 145 -1.91 7.63 -11.44
CA ALA A 145 -3.23 7.25 -10.95
C ALA A 145 -4.34 8.10 -11.61
N HIS A 146 -4.13 9.40 -11.76
CA HIS A 146 -5.09 10.28 -12.47
C HIS A 146 -5.08 10.04 -13.97
N LEU A 147 -3.91 9.69 -14.54
CA LEU A 147 -3.82 9.24 -15.93
C LEU A 147 -4.65 7.97 -16.16
N ALA A 148 -4.58 7.02 -15.23
CA ALA A 148 -5.42 5.81 -15.27
C ALA A 148 -6.92 6.14 -15.16
N GLY A 149 -7.31 7.11 -14.33
CA GLY A 149 -8.68 7.62 -14.25
C GLY A 149 -9.13 8.25 -15.56
N GLU A 150 -8.33 9.14 -16.16
CA GLU A 150 -8.63 9.74 -17.48
C GLU A 150 -8.79 8.67 -18.58
N ALA A 151 -7.95 7.62 -18.57
CA ALA A 151 -8.11 6.50 -19.48
C ALA A 151 -9.41 5.73 -19.21
N GLY A 152 -9.68 5.41 -17.95
CA GLY A 152 -10.84 4.64 -17.50
C GLY A 152 -12.16 5.30 -17.85
N SER A 153 -12.28 6.62 -17.66
CA SER A 153 -13.47 7.40 -18.01
C SER A 153 -13.84 7.32 -19.50
N ARG A 154 -12.87 6.94 -20.35
CA ARG A 154 -13.04 6.78 -21.81
C ARG A 154 -13.29 5.33 -22.25
N ILE A 155 -13.17 4.35 -21.33
CA ILE A 155 -13.23 2.91 -21.64
C ILE A 155 -14.43 2.29 -20.91
N PRO A 156 -15.59 2.20 -21.56
CA PRO A 156 -16.73 1.54 -20.95
C PRO A 156 -16.42 0.10 -20.57
N GLY A 157 -16.66 -0.25 -19.30
CA GLY A 157 -16.46 -1.60 -18.81
C GLY A 157 -15.00 -1.97 -18.48
N LEU A 158 -14.11 -0.97 -18.30
CA LEU A 158 -12.76 -1.20 -17.77
C LEU A 158 -12.83 -2.01 -16.46
N GLY A 159 -12.02 -3.06 -16.35
CA GLY A 159 -12.10 -3.99 -15.24
C GLY A 159 -11.70 -3.37 -13.90
N ARG A 160 -10.49 -2.82 -13.80
CA ARG A 160 -9.95 -2.31 -12.52
C ARG A 160 -8.97 -1.16 -12.71
N ILE A 161 -8.96 -0.24 -11.75
CA ILE A 161 -7.89 0.73 -11.53
C ILE A 161 -7.39 0.61 -10.09
N THR A 162 -6.07 0.53 -9.91
CA THR A 162 -5.43 0.72 -8.59
C THR A 162 -4.64 2.02 -8.60
N GLY A 163 -5.02 2.96 -7.73
CA GLY A 163 -4.31 4.21 -7.49
C GLY A 163 -3.28 4.04 -6.37
N LEU A 164 -2.01 4.16 -6.69
CA LEU A 164 -0.89 4.07 -5.75
C LEU A 164 -0.45 5.49 -5.35
N ASP A 165 -0.91 5.96 -4.20
CA ASP A 165 -0.71 7.31 -3.67
C ASP A 165 -0.96 8.40 -4.72
N PRO A 166 -2.22 8.56 -5.19
CA PRO A 166 -2.56 9.53 -6.23
C PRO A 166 -2.09 10.94 -5.88
N ALA A 167 -1.58 11.69 -6.87
CA ALA A 167 -1.03 13.02 -6.65
C ALA A 167 -2.05 13.99 -6.05
N GLY A 168 -1.65 14.79 -5.04
CA GLY A 168 -2.48 15.80 -4.41
C GLY A 168 -2.51 17.15 -5.15
N PRO A 169 -1.36 17.76 -5.48
CA PRO A 169 -1.32 19.07 -6.12
C PRO A 169 -2.06 19.11 -7.45
N PHE A 170 -3.01 20.07 -7.59
CA PHE A 170 -3.96 20.26 -8.71
C PHE A 170 -5.13 19.26 -8.79
N PHE A 171 -5.19 18.23 -7.93
CA PHE A 171 -6.26 17.24 -7.95
C PHE A 171 -7.09 17.25 -6.68
N HIS A 172 -6.54 17.77 -5.58
CA HIS A 172 -7.21 17.85 -4.30
C HIS A 172 -8.45 18.74 -4.36
N ASN A 173 -9.58 18.27 -3.84
CA ASN A 173 -10.89 18.93 -3.87
C ASN A 173 -11.37 19.33 -5.28
N THR A 174 -10.91 18.66 -6.33
CA THR A 174 -11.38 18.89 -7.70
C THR A 174 -12.60 18.01 -8.02
N PRO A 175 -13.41 18.40 -9.03
CA PRO A 175 -14.47 17.55 -9.56
C PRO A 175 -13.92 16.18 -10.02
N LYS A 176 -14.80 15.18 -10.03
CA LYS A 176 -14.46 13.81 -10.41
C LYS A 176 -13.89 13.68 -11.83
N GLU A 177 -14.30 14.56 -12.73
CA GLU A 177 -13.86 14.59 -14.12
C GLU A 177 -12.38 15.00 -14.27
N VAL A 178 -11.75 15.49 -13.19
CA VAL A 178 -10.34 15.96 -13.20
C VAL A 178 -9.39 14.94 -12.58
N ARG A 179 -9.89 14.07 -11.72
CA ARG A 179 -9.09 13.14 -10.89
C ARG A 179 -9.62 11.72 -10.99
N LEU A 180 -8.85 10.76 -10.51
CA LEU A 180 -9.31 9.40 -10.31
C LEU A 180 -10.61 9.37 -9.47
N ASP A 181 -11.57 8.57 -9.90
CA ASP A 181 -12.91 8.46 -9.29
C ASP A 181 -13.43 7.01 -9.39
N PRO A 182 -14.33 6.55 -8.50
CA PRO A 182 -14.90 5.21 -8.57
C PRO A 182 -15.63 4.90 -9.88
N SER A 183 -16.11 5.93 -10.61
CA SER A 183 -16.82 5.71 -11.89
C SER A 183 -15.89 5.38 -13.06
N ASP A 184 -14.56 5.45 -12.89
CA ASP A 184 -13.58 5.24 -13.96
C ASP A 184 -13.34 3.75 -14.30
N ALA A 185 -13.77 2.82 -13.44
CA ALA A 185 -13.69 1.39 -13.70
C ALA A 185 -14.76 0.61 -12.92
N ASN A 186 -14.95 -0.67 -13.26
CA ASN A 186 -15.83 -1.56 -12.50
C ASN A 186 -15.39 -1.70 -11.03
N PHE A 187 -14.08 -1.60 -10.79
CA PHE A 187 -13.49 -1.60 -9.46
C PHE A 187 -12.31 -0.63 -9.39
N VAL A 188 -12.31 0.26 -8.40
CA VAL A 188 -11.22 1.22 -8.14
C VAL A 188 -10.79 1.08 -6.69
N ASP A 189 -9.52 0.80 -6.46
CA ASP A 189 -8.91 0.76 -5.13
C ASP A 189 -7.70 1.68 -5.04
N VAL A 190 -7.49 2.27 -3.88
CA VAL A 190 -6.46 3.31 -3.69
C VAL A 190 -5.67 3.05 -2.42
N ILE A 191 -4.36 3.22 -2.48
CA ILE A 191 -3.44 3.14 -1.33
C ILE A 191 -2.84 4.52 -1.10
N HIS A 192 -3.16 5.16 0.02
CA HIS A 192 -2.66 6.49 0.41
C HIS A 192 -1.48 6.36 1.36
N THR A 193 -0.29 6.84 0.98
CA THR A 193 0.92 6.69 1.79
C THR A 193 1.65 8.00 2.11
N ASN A 194 1.40 9.05 1.33
CA ASN A 194 1.97 10.38 1.56
C ASN A 194 0.90 11.47 1.40
N ALA A 195 -0.28 11.20 1.98
CA ALA A 195 -1.47 12.04 1.83
C ALA A 195 -1.36 13.36 2.62
N ALA A 196 -1.69 14.47 1.98
CA ALA A 196 -1.78 15.79 2.60
C ALA A 196 -3.05 16.51 2.14
N ARG A 197 -3.58 17.41 2.99
CA ARG A 197 -4.75 18.24 2.65
C ARG A 197 -4.36 19.48 1.87
N ILE A 198 -3.20 19.99 2.15
CA ILE A 198 -2.64 21.23 1.57
C ILE A 198 -1.12 21.10 1.44
N LEU A 199 -0.52 21.91 0.56
CA LEU A 199 0.94 21.95 0.34
C LEU A 199 1.77 22.14 1.63
N PHE A 200 1.20 22.76 2.67
CA PHE A 200 1.88 22.99 3.95
C PHE A 200 1.86 21.77 4.89
N GLU A 201 1.06 20.72 4.63
CA GLU A 201 1.01 19.49 5.42
C GLU A 201 2.09 18.47 5.02
N LEU A 202 3.07 18.87 4.21
CA LEU A 202 4.22 18.05 3.83
C LEU A 202 3.81 16.66 3.28
N GLY A 203 3.15 16.66 2.13
CA GLY A 203 2.81 15.44 1.39
C GLY A 203 2.56 15.75 -0.09
N VAL A 204 2.77 14.76 -0.95
CA VAL A 204 2.57 14.87 -2.41
C VAL A 204 1.34 14.09 -2.89
N GLY A 205 0.81 13.18 -2.07
CA GLY A 205 -0.41 12.43 -2.33
C GLY A 205 -1.67 13.16 -1.88
N THR A 206 -2.82 12.80 -2.44
CA THR A 206 -4.12 13.28 -1.97
C THR A 206 -4.61 12.50 -0.75
N ILE A 207 -5.31 13.19 0.16
CA ILE A 207 -6.06 12.56 1.25
C ILE A 207 -7.49 12.23 0.85
N ASP A 208 -7.96 12.75 -0.29
CA ASP A 208 -9.32 12.56 -0.75
C ASP A 208 -9.58 11.11 -1.13
N ALA A 209 -10.67 10.54 -0.65
CA ALA A 209 -11.13 9.26 -1.13
C ALA A 209 -11.49 9.36 -2.62
N CYS A 210 -10.93 8.48 -3.41
CA CYS A 210 -11.11 8.46 -4.87
C CYS A 210 -11.27 7.04 -5.43
N GLY A 211 -11.44 6.03 -4.56
CA GLY A 211 -11.73 4.66 -4.92
C GLY A 211 -13.07 4.15 -4.38
N HIS A 212 -13.44 2.96 -4.81
CA HIS A 212 -14.44 2.16 -4.10
C HIS A 212 -13.90 1.72 -2.73
N LEU A 213 -12.61 1.39 -2.67
CA LEU A 213 -11.87 1.11 -1.44
C LEU A 213 -10.67 2.06 -1.34
N ASP A 214 -10.61 2.83 -0.26
CA ASP A 214 -9.48 3.72 0.04
C ASP A 214 -8.75 3.23 1.29
N PHE A 215 -7.51 2.80 1.13
CA PHE A 215 -6.65 2.27 2.17
C PHE A 215 -5.69 3.34 2.68
N TYR A 216 -5.63 3.50 3.99
CA TYR A 216 -4.79 4.47 4.68
C TYR A 216 -3.83 3.76 5.66
N PRO A 217 -2.78 3.06 5.16
CA PRO A 217 -1.79 2.47 6.04
C PRO A 217 -1.14 3.54 6.92
N ASN A 218 -1.03 3.26 8.23
CA ASN A 218 -0.49 4.18 9.25
C ASN A 218 -1.15 5.56 9.25
N GLY A 219 -2.40 5.64 8.80
CA GLY A 219 -3.15 6.89 8.67
C GLY A 219 -2.92 7.65 7.35
N GLY A 220 -2.18 7.05 6.41
CA GLY A 220 -2.01 7.54 5.03
C GLY A 220 -1.00 8.68 4.84
N LYS A 221 -0.34 9.16 5.91
CA LYS A 221 0.53 10.35 5.84
C LYS A 221 2.02 10.04 5.91
N HIS A 222 2.40 9.28 6.92
CA HIS A 222 3.80 8.97 7.22
C HIS A 222 3.96 7.47 7.42
N MET A 223 4.91 6.89 6.70
CA MET A 223 5.16 5.47 6.74
C MET A 223 6.36 5.17 7.65
N PRO A 224 6.27 4.14 8.51
CA PRO A 224 7.39 3.72 9.34
C PRO A 224 8.63 3.43 8.51
N GLY A 225 9.80 3.86 9.01
CA GLY A 225 11.09 3.69 8.33
C GLY A 225 11.38 4.71 7.23
N CYS A 226 10.48 5.66 6.98
CA CYS A 226 10.81 6.88 6.24
C CYS A 226 11.26 7.95 7.23
N GLU A 227 12.33 8.67 6.91
CA GLU A 227 12.94 9.64 7.83
C GLU A 227 11.96 10.75 8.21
N ASP A 228 11.94 11.11 9.49
CA ASP A 228 11.15 12.25 9.99
C ASP A 228 11.83 13.57 9.65
N LEU A 229 11.06 14.56 9.20
CA LEU A 229 11.55 15.93 8.87
C LEU A 229 12.05 16.73 10.07
N ILE A 230 11.89 16.24 11.30
CA ILE A 230 12.34 16.92 12.51
C ILE A 230 13.87 17.06 12.56
N THR A 231 14.58 16.03 12.05
CA THR A 231 16.06 16.01 12.07
C THR A 231 16.70 17.08 11.17
N PRO A 232 16.18 17.37 9.94
CA PRO A 232 16.71 18.43 9.07
C PRO A 232 16.54 19.85 9.60
N LEU A 233 15.45 20.12 10.32
CA LEU A 233 15.18 21.44 10.92
C LEU A 233 16.22 21.84 11.97
N LEU A 234 16.90 20.87 12.58
CA LEU A 234 17.97 21.09 13.54
C LEU A 234 19.35 21.29 12.90
N LYS A 235 19.48 20.97 11.60
CA LYS A 235 20.72 21.14 10.83
C LYS A 235 20.57 22.38 9.93
N PHE A 236 21.06 23.53 10.33
CA PHE A 236 21.02 24.82 9.63
C PHE A 236 21.68 24.84 8.22
N ASN A 237 21.47 23.82 7.41
CA ASN A 237 21.97 23.68 6.04
C ASN A 237 20.82 23.53 5.04
N PHE A 238 20.52 24.59 4.31
CA PHE A 238 19.40 24.66 3.38
C PHE A 238 19.47 23.62 2.22
N ASN A 239 20.67 23.26 1.76
CA ASN A 239 20.82 22.26 0.70
C ASN A 239 20.62 20.83 1.24
N ALA A 240 21.10 20.55 2.46
CA ALA A 240 20.82 19.30 3.15
C ALA A 240 19.31 19.16 3.41
N TYR A 241 18.65 20.24 3.85
CA TYR A 241 17.21 20.29 4.05
C TYR A 241 16.42 19.94 2.78
N LYS A 242 16.75 20.55 1.62
CA LYS A 242 16.10 20.25 0.34
C LYS A 242 16.26 18.78 -0.07
N LYS A 243 17.45 18.20 0.13
CA LYS A 243 17.73 16.80 -0.22
C LYS A 243 16.99 15.84 0.69
N GLU A 244 16.96 16.12 2.00
CA GLU A 244 16.26 15.30 2.98
C GLU A 244 14.74 15.38 2.80
N MET A 245 14.19 16.56 2.48
CA MET A 245 12.79 16.75 2.11
C MET A 245 12.39 15.91 0.88
N ALA A 246 13.19 15.96 -0.19
CA ALA A 246 12.95 15.14 -1.37
C ALA A 246 12.97 13.65 -1.03
N SER A 247 13.96 13.19 -0.25
CA SER A 247 14.08 11.80 0.19
C SER A 247 12.89 11.36 1.05
N PHE A 248 12.38 12.23 1.94
CA PHE A 248 11.21 11.96 2.75
C PHE A 248 9.93 11.77 1.91
N PHE A 249 9.69 12.66 0.96
CA PHE A 249 8.54 12.53 0.06
C PHE A 249 8.66 11.30 -0.82
N ASP A 250 9.82 11.06 -1.40
CA ASP A 250 10.08 9.89 -2.24
C ASP A 250 9.88 8.59 -1.47
N CYS A 251 10.35 8.50 -0.23
CA CYS A 251 10.20 7.32 0.61
C CYS A 251 8.73 7.00 0.90
N ASN A 252 7.98 7.95 1.48
CA ASN A 252 6.57 7.73 1.82
C ASN A 252 5.73 7.45 0.57
N HIS A 253 5.96 8.20 -0.48
CA HIS A 253 5.25 8.06 -1.76
C HIS A 253 5.49 6.68 -2.40
N ALA A 254 6.74 6.21 -2.36
CA ALA A 254 7.14 4.90 -2.88
C ALA A 254 6.55 3.71 -2.10
N ARG A 255 6.18 3.88 -0.82
CA ARG A 255 5.58 2.81 -0.02
C ARG A 255 4.32 2.25 -0.66
N SER A 256 3.56 3.05 -1.39
CA SER A 256 2.33 2.60 -2.05
C SER A 256 2.57 1.44 -3.01
N TYR A 257 3.55 1.54 -3.91
CA TYR A 257 3.88 0.45 -4.83
C TYR A 257 4.69 -0.67 -4.16
N GLN A 258 5.45 -0.38 -3.10
CA GLN A 258 6.14 -1.42 -2.32
C GLN A 258 5.13 -2.31 -1.58
N PHE A 259 4.12 -1.74 -0.94
CA PHE A 259 3.05 -2.49 -0.28
C PHE A 259 2.23 -3.30 -1.30
N TYR A 260 1.93 -2.70 -2.46
CA TYR A 260 1.22 -3.40 -3.52
C TYR A 260 2.04 -4.60 -4.01
N ALA A 261 3.34 -4.44 -4.28
CA ALA A 261 4.22 -5.53 -4.71
C ALA A 261 4.32 -6.65 -3.66
N GLU A 262 4.44 -6.31 -2.37
CA GLU A 262 4.46 -7.31 -1.31
C GLU A 262 3.12 -8.05 -1.18
N SER A 263 2.00 -7.37 -1.42
CA SER A 263 0.66 -7.96 -1.36
C SER A 263 0.42 -9.04 -2.43
N ILE A 264 1.12 -8.97 -3.57
CA ILE A 264 1.06 -10.00 -4.64
C ILE A 264 1.55 -11.35 -4.09
N LEU A 265 2.64 -11.33 -3.31
CA LEU A 265 3.27 -12.53 -2.74
C LEU A 265 2.56 -13.04 -1.48
N ASN A 266 1.75 -12.18 -0.83
CA ASN A 266 1.14 -12.43 0.46
C ASN A 266 -0.37 -12.16 0.43
N PRO A 267 -1.19 -13.03 -0.16
CA PRO A 267 -2.62 -12.78 -0.43
C PRO A 267 -3.48 -12.57 0.83
N ASP A 268 -3.03 -13.07 1.98
CA ASP A 268 -3.74 -12.97 3.27
C ASP A 268 -3.18 -11.89 4.20
N ALA A 269 -2.19 -11.13 3.74
CA ALA A 269 -1.59 -10.04 4.47
C ALA A 269 -2.36 -8.72 4.27
N PHE A 270 -1.93 -7.66 4.91
CA PHE A 270 -2.47 -6.31 4.76
C PHE A 270 -3.98 -6.17 5.00
N ILE A 271 -4.50 -6.87 6.00
CA ILE A 271 -5.92 -6.76 6.39
C ILE A 271 -6.20 -5.34 6.85
N ALA A 272 -7.19 -4.70 6.24
CA ALA A 272 -7.57 -3.32 6.51
C ALA A 272 -8.97 -3.25 7.15
N TYR A 273 -9.08 -2.46 8.21
CA TYR A 273 -10.27 -2.37 9.05
C TYR A 273 -11.08 -1.13 8.72
N PRO A 274 -12.39 -1.23 8.44
CA PRO A 274 -13.26 -0.08 8.24
C PRO A 274 -13.36 0.73 9.54
N CYS A 275 -13.03 2.01 9.47
CA CYS A 275 -13.05 2.90 10.64
C CYS A 275 -13.28 4.35 10.23
N ARG A 276 -13.86 5.15 11.14
CA ARG A 276 -14.14 6.58 10.87
C ARG A 276 -12.88 7.44 10.79
N SER A 277 -11.82 7.04 11.48
CA SER A 277 -10.54 7.76 11.51
C SER A 277 -9.41 6.86 12.00
N TYR A 278 -8.18 7.22 11.66
CA TYR A 278 -6.99 6.53 12.16
C TYR A 278 -6.84 6.62 13.69
N THR A 279 -7.29 7.73 14.29
CA THR A 279 -7.32 7.86 15.77
C THR A 279 -8.25 6.83 16.40
N SER A 280 -9.47 6.66 15.86
CA SER A 280 -10.40 5.60 16.29
C SER A 280 -9.84 4.20 16.09
N PHE A 281 -9.15 3.96 14.96
CA PHE A 281 -8.49 2.69 14.69
C PHE A 281 -7.38 2.41 15.72
N LYS A 282 -6.50 3.38 16.01
CA LYS A 282 -5.45 3.23 17.05
C LYS A 282 -6.03 2.98 18.44
N ALA A 283 -7.14 3.61 18.78
CA ALA A 283 -7.83 3.41 20.05
C ALA A 283 -8.54 2.04 20.15
N GLY A 284 -8.62 1.27 19.06
CA GLY A 284 -9.25 -0.05 19.05
C GLY A 284 -10.77 -0.04 18.89
N ASN A 285 -11.38 1.10 18.57
CA ASN A 285 -12.83 1.21 18.37
C ASN A 285 -13.34 0.41 17.16
N CYS A 286 -12.44 0.05 16.24
CA CYS A 286 -12.71 -0.71 15.03
C CYS A 286 -11.82 -1.97 14.99
N PHE A 287 -11.73 -2.68 16.11
CA PHE A 287 -10.78 -3.78 16.27
C PHE A 287 -11.21 -5.04 15.48
N PHE A 288 -12.50 -5.31 15.41
CA PHE A 288 -13.02 -6.49 14.74
C PHE A 288 -13.42 -6.19 13.30
N CYS A 289 -13.23 -7.16 12.43
CA CYS A 289 -13.85 -7.15 11.12
C CYS A 289 -15.38 -7.28 11.27
N PRO A 290 -16.18 -6.51 10.51
CA PRO A 290 -17.64 -6.69 10.46
C PRO A 290 -18.00 -8.05 9.82
N GLN A 291 -19.29 -8.42 9.83
CA GLN A 291 -19.76 -9.69 9.25
C GLN A 291 -19.42 -9.83 7.76
N GLU A 292 -19.41 -8.70 7.06
CA GLU A 292 -19.05 -8.61 5.64
C GLU A 292 -17.56 -8.89 5.39
N GLY A 293 -16.75 -8.96 6.45
CA GLY A 293 -15.32 -9.13 6.42
C GLY A 293 -14.53 -7.83 6.38
N CYS A 294 -13.22 -7.97 6.29
CA CYS A 294 -12.27 -6.87 6.05
C CYS A 294 -11.59 -7.09 4.70
N PRO A 295 -11.47 -6.05 3.85
CA PRO A 295 -10.69 -6.16 2.64
C PRO A 295 -9.20 -6.29 2.94
N THR A 296 -8.46 -6.87 2.00
CA THR A 296 -7.00 -6.81 1.94
C THR A 296 -6.57 -5.63 1.09
N MET A 297 -5.63 -4.82 1.56
CA MET A 297 -5.02 -3.76 0.75
C MET A 297 -4.10 -4.38 -0.31
N GLY A 298 -4.18 -3.88 -1.53
CA GLY A 298 -3.28 -4.22 -2.62
C GLY A 298 -3.86 -5.17 -3.65
N HIS A 299 -3.06 -6.12 -4.11
CA HIS A 299 -3.35 -6.93 -5.30
C HIS A 299 -4.70 -7.66 -5.25
N PHE A 300 -5.07 -8.20 -4.11
CA PHE A 300 -6.29 -8.98 -3.92
C PHE A 300 -7.46 -8.18 -3.31
N ALA A 301 -7.43 -6.84 -3.40
CA ALA A 301 -8.50 -5.99 -2.88
C ALA A 301 -9.86 -6.27 -3.54
N ASP A 302 -9.87 -6.70 -4.80
CA ASP A 302 -11.06 -7.05 -5.59
C ASP A 302 -11.77 -8.34 -5.14
N ARG A 303 -11.17 -9.13 -4.25
CA ARG A 303 -11.85 -10.26 -3.58
C ARG A 303 -12.94 -9.78 -2.62
N PHE A 304 -12.87 -8.52 -2.20
CA PHE A 304 -13.89 -7.92 -1.35
C PHE A 304 -15.08 -7.45 -2.19
N HIS A 305 -16.27 -8.00 -1.94
CA HIS A 305 -17.46 -7.73 -2.74
C HIS A 305 -18.04 -6.35 -2.42
N LEU A 306 -18.10 -5.47 -3.41
CA LEU A 306 -18.64 -4.10 -3.29
C LEU A 306 -20.13 -4.05 -2.85
N LYS A 307 -20.91 -5.14 -3.08
CA LYS A 307 -22.29 -5.27 -2.56
C LYS A 307 -22.37 -5.16 -1.04
N ASN A 308 -21.28 -5.41 -0.35
CA ASN A 308 -21.15 -5.33 1.10
C ASN A 308 -20.83 -3.91 1.58
N MET A 309 -20.59 -2.98 0.67
CA MET A 309 -20.29 -1.59 1.02
C MET A 309 -21.57 -0.83 1.31
N LYS A 310 -21.68 -0.31 2.53
CA LYS A 310 -22.62 0.78 2.82
C LYS A 310 -22.11 2.01 2.08
N THR A 311 -22.90 2.52 1.14
CA THR A 311 -22.67 3.69 0.30
C THR A 311 -21.98 4.85 1.03
N ASN A 312 -21.00 5.47 0.41
CA ASN A 312 -20.18 6.63 0.76
C ASN A 312 -18.82 6.28 1.39
N GLY A 313 -17.82 6.03 0.53
CA GLY A 313 -16.40 6.12 0.79
C GLY A 313 -15.95 5.44 2.10
N SER A 314 -15.70 4.12 2.09
CA SER A 314 -15.24 3.46 3.29
C SER A 314 -13.73 3.64 3.44
N TYR A 315 -13.31 4.33 4.50
CA TYR A 315 -11.91 4.47 4.89
C TYR A 315 -11.46 3.18 5.58
N TYR A 316 -10.40 2.57 5.06
CA TYR A 316 -9.83 1.36 5.61
C TYR A 316 -8.43 1.63 6.17
N PHE A 317 -8.22 1.27 7.43
CA PHE A 317 -6.97 1.51 8.14
C PHE A 317 -6.27 0.21 8.50
N LEU A 318 -4.95 0.22 8.42
CA LEU A 318 -4.06 -0.83 8.88
C LEU A 318 -2.73 -0.22 9.30
N ASN A 319 -1.92 -0.97 10.05
CA ASN A 319 -0.54 -0.59 10.32
C ASN A 319 0.41 -1.45 9.50
N THR A 320 1.56 -0.88 9.15
CA THR A 320 2.64 -1.56 8.44
C THR A 320 3.97 -1.40 9.19
N GLY A 321 4.95 -2.24 8.86
CA GLY A 321 6.29 -2.15 9.40
C GLY A 321 7.17 -1.12 8.68
N SER A 322 8.34 -0.88 9.26
CA SER A 322 9.36 0.01 8.71
C SER A 322 10.19 -0.62 7.58
N LEU A 323 10.29 -1.94 7.57
CA LEU A 323 11.04 -2.75 6.61
C LEU A 323 10.16 -3.90 6.11
N SER A 324 10.49 -4.42 4.93
CA SER A 324 9.88 -5.65 4.42
C SER A 324 10.30 -6.87 5.29
N PRO A 325 9.36 -7.74 5.64
CA PRO A 325 7.94 -7.70 5.31
C PRO A 325 7.19 -6.59 6.05
N PHE A 326 6.45 -5.78 5.27
CA PHE A 326 5.70 -4.65 5.81
C PHE A 326 4.39 -5.05 6.48
N ALA A 327 3.79 -6.16 6.08
CA ALA A 327 2.52 -6.64 6.61
C ALA A 327 2.56 -6.80 8.15
N ARG A 328 1.41 -6.48 8.80
CA ARG A 328 1.25 -6.59 10.25
C ARG A 328 -0.08 -7.26 10.57
N TRP A 329 -0.08 -8.04 11.67
CA TRP A 329 -1.25 -8.79 12.15
C TRP A 329 -1.72 -8.22 13.48
N ARG A 330 -2.96 -7.75 13.50
CA ARG A 330 -3.51 -7.03 14.65
C ARG A 330 -4.05 -7.98 15.70
N HIS A 331 -3.61 -7.81 16.95
CA HIS A 331 -4.06 -8.56 18.11
C HIS A 331 -4.37 -7.62 19.29
N LYS A 332 -5.27 -8.05 20.17
CA LYS A 332 -5.51 -7.44 21.46
C LYS A 332 -5.06 -8.43 22.57
N LEU A 333 -4.04 -8.03 23.30
CA LEU A 333 -3.48 -8.78 24.41
C LEU A 333 -3.94 -8.18 25.72
N SER A 334 -4.52 -8.99 26.60
CA SER A 334 -4.89 -8.63 27.96
C SER A 334 -4.18 -9.56 28.92
N VAL A 335 -3.49 -9.02 29.93
CA VAL A 335 -2.79 -9.79 30.96
C VAL A 335 -3.30 -9.41 32.34
N LYS A 336 -3.77 -10.38 33.12
CA LYS A 336 -4.09 -10.24 34.55
C LYS A 336 -2.86 -10.63 35.34
N LEU A 337 -2.36 -9.73 36.18
CA LEU A 337 -1.16 -9.96 36.97
C LEU A 337 -1.48 -10.70 38.26
N SER A 338 -0.54 -11.53 38.70
CA SER A 338 -0.51 -12.19 40.02
C SER A 338 0.78 -11.83 40.76
N GLY A 339 0.75 -11.85 42.08
CA GLY A 339 1.87 -11.51 42.94
C GLY A 339 1.42 -11.07 44.33
N SER A 340 2.34 -10.78 45.22
CA SER A 340 2.05 -10.36 46.60
C SER A 340 2.07 -8.86 46.80
N GLU A 341 2.88 -8.13 46.01
CA GLU A 341 3.18 -6.72 46.23
C GLU A 341 3.23 -5.94 44.91
N VAL A 342 2.97 -4.64 45.06
CA VAL A 342 3.11 -3.70 43.94
C VAL A 342 4.59 -3.51 43.62
N THR A 343 4.96 -3.45 42.37
CA THR A 343 6.34 -3.22 41.90
C THR A 343 6.40 -2.25 40.73
N GLN A 344 7.59 -1.81 40.37
CA GLN A 344 7.84 -0.94 39.21
C GLN A 344 8.60 -1.71 38.13
N GLY A 345 8.08 -1.72 36.92
CA GLY A 345 8.69 -2.46 35.84
C GLY A 345 7.95 -2.37 34.55
N THR A 346 8.32 -3.23 33.60
CA THR A 346 7.65 -3.38 32.32
C THR A 346 7.29 -4.85 32.08
N VAL A 347 6.03 -5.10 31.76
CA VAL A 347 5.51 -6.42 31.39
C VAL A 347 5.61 -6.59 29.89
N PHE A 348 6.15 -7.74 29.47
CA PHE A 348 6.23 -8.15 28.09
C PHE A 348 5.49 -9.47 27.88
N LEU A 349 4.89 -9.61 26.70
CA LEU A 349 4.34 -10.87 26.23
C LEU A 349 4.97 -11.26 24.87
N ARG A 350 5.21 -12.57 24.71
CA ARG A 350 5.48 -13.19 23.41
C ARG A 350 4.34 -14.14 23.09
N VAL A 351 3.96 -14.17 21.84
CA VAL A 351 2.87 -15.02 21.37
C VAL A 351 3.42 -15.98 20.31
N GLY A 352 3.15 -17.24 20.47
CA GLY A 352 3.50 -18.28 19.51
C GLY A 352 2.26 -19.02 19.02
N GLY A 353 2.28 -19.40 17.76
CA GLY A 353 1.21 -20.15 17.14
C GLY A 353 1.72 -21.20 16.17
N ALA A 354 0.79 -21.74 15.37
CA ALA A 354 1.07 -22.89 14.50
C ALA A 354 2.14 -22.59 13.41
N ILE A 355 2.28 -21.33 12.99
CA ILE A 355 3.14 -20.96 11.86
C ILE A 355 4.23 -19.93 12.21
N GLY A 356 4.26 -19.43 13.44
CA GLY A 356 5.29 -18.47 13.84
C GLY A 356 5.26 -18.07 15.31
N LYS A 357 6.26 -17.28 15.71
CA LYS A 357 6.36 -16.66 17.03
C LYS A 357 6.72 -15.19 16.89
N THR A 358 6.11 -14.34 17.72
CA THR A 358 6.43 -12.92 17.77
C THR A 358 7.68 -12.66 18.62
N GLY A 359 8.25 -11.46 18.46
CA GLY A 359 9.14 -10.86 19.47
C GLY A 359 8.41 -10.49 20.76
N GLU A 360 9.09 -9.78 21.66
CA GLU A 360 8.52 -9.25 22.90
C GLU A 360 7.69 -8.00 22.63
N PHE A 361 6.44 -7.99 23.10
CA PHE A 361 5.60 -6.80 23.12
C PHE A 361 5.48 -6.26 24.54
N ALA A 362 5.95 -5.03 24.76
CA ALA A 362 5.70 -4.32 26.02
C ALA A 362 4.21 -4.03 26.15
N ILE A 363 3.55 -4.57 27.16
CA ILE A 363 2.11 -4.41 27.41
C ILE A 363 1.83 -3.20 28.28
N VAL A 364 2.55 -3.10 29.41
CA VAL A 364 2.45 -2.00 30.37
C VAL A 364 3.83 -1.70 30.95
N SER A 365 4.10 -0.45 31.22
CA SER A 365 5.32 0.02 31.90
C SER A 365 4.94 1.00 33.01
N GLY A 366 5.61 0.92 34.15
CA GLY A 366 5.37 1.74 35.34
C GLY A 366 4.96 0.90 36.53
N LYS A 367 3.96 1.36 37.30
CA LYS A 367 3.40 0.68 38.45
C LYS A 367 2.66 -0.58 38.03
N LEU A 368 3.08 -1.74 38.52
CA LEU A 368 2.51 -3.06 38.24
C LEU A 368 1.80 -3.55 39.51
N GLU A 369 0.49 -3.70 39.45
CA GLU A 369 -0.35 -4.08 40.57
C GLU A 369 -0.90 -5.50 40.40
N PRO A 370 -0.62 -6.45 41.32
CA PRO A 370 -1.27 -7.76 41.31
C PRO A 370 -2.80 -7.64 41.32
N GLY A 371 -3.47 -8.54 40.59
CA GLY A 371 -4.94 -8.53 40.43
C GLY A 371 -5.44 -7.60 39.32
N MET A 372 -4.65 -6.62 38.87
CA MET A 372 -5.03 -5.73 37.78
C MET A 372 -4.87 -6.38 36.42
N THR A 373 -5.72 -5.98 35.48
CA THR A 373 -5.67 -6.41 34.07
C THR A 373 -5.22 -5.25 33.19
N TYR A 374 -4.16 -5.48 32.42
CA TYR A 374 -3.61 -4.52 31.46
C TYR A 374 -3.87 -5.03 30.04
N THR A 375 -4.34 -4.13 29.17
CA THR A 375 -4.69 -4.47 27.79
C THR A 375 -3.93 -3.57 26.82
N LYS A 376 -3.39 -4.18 25.76
CA LYS A 376 -2.73 -3.46 24.67
C LYS A 376 -3.10 -4.05 23.31
N LEU A 377 -3.26 -3.17 22.33
CA LEU A 377 -3.30 -3.53 20.93
C LEU A 377 -1.86 -3.65 20.41
N ILE A 378 -1.59 -4.72 19.68
CA ILE A 378 -0.32 -4.94 19.00
C ILE A 378 -0.55 -5.22 17.53
N ASP A 379 0.42 -4.86 16.73
CA ASP A 379 0.47 -5.19 15.31
C ASP A 379 1.74 -6.03 15.09
N ALA A 380 1.58 -7.37 15.08
CA ALA A 380 2.66 -8.33 15.02
C ALA A 380 3.33 -8.34 13.64
N ASP A 381 4.63 -8.52 13.61
CA ASP A 381 5.46 -8.59 12.40
C ASP A 381 5.42 -9.96 11.72
N VAL A 382 4.81 -10.94 12.36
CA VAL A 382 4.68 -12.30 11.87
C VAL A 382 3.24 -12.79 12.01
N ASN A 383 2.76 -13.53 11.02
CA ASN A 383 1.51 -14.29 11.16
C ASN A 383 1.76 -15.51 12.04
N VAL A 384 1.20 -15.51 13.22
CA VAL A 384 1.34 -16.65 14.15
C VAL A 384 0.33 -17.77 13.87
N GLY A 385 -0.69 -17.52 13.06
CA GLY A 385 -1.81 -18.47 12.88
C GLY A 385 -2.61 -18.64 14.16
N ASN A 386 -3.10 -19.85 14.40
CA ASN A 386 -3.76 -20.20 15.66
C ASN A 386 -2.75 -20.17 16.81
N ILE A 387 -3.06 -19.40 17.85
CA ILE A 387 -2.16 -19.23 18.99
C ILE A 387 -2.18 -20.48 19.87
N THR A 388 -1.01 -21.02 20.12
CA THR A 388 -0.81 -22.24 20.88
C THR A 388 0.02 -22.04 22.15
N SER A 389 0.72 -20.91 22.25
CA SER A 389 1.58 -20.61 23.40
C SER A 389 1.67 -19.10 23.67
N VAL A 390 1.78 -18.76 24.94
CA VAL A 390 2.07 -17.42 25.41
C VAL A 390 3.17 -17.49 26.45
N GLN A 391 4.10 -16.54 26.36
CA GLN A 391 5.17 -16.37 27.33
C GLN A 391 5.06 -15.00 27.95
N PHE A 392 5.12 -14.95 29.28
CA PHE A 392 5.15 -13.72 30.07
C PHE A 392 6.56 -13.51 30.63
N ILE A 393 7.01 -12.27 30.60
CA ILE A 393 8.24 -11.85 31.27
C ILE A 393 8.03 -10.41 31.77
N TRP A 394 8.52 -10.13 32.94
CA TRP A 394 8.58 -8.76 33.43
C TRP A 394 10.02 -8.35 33.72
N LYS A 395 10.33 -7.07 33.52
CA LYS A 395 11.65 -6.49 33.74
C LYS A 395 11.49 -5.34 34.73
N LYS A 396 12.21 -5.37 35.84
CA LYS A 396 12.17 -4.28 36.84
C LYS A 396 12.88 -3.03 36.31
N HIS A 397 12.49 -1.87 36.78
CA HIS A 397 13.19 -0.62 36.49
C HIS A 397 14.51 -0.52 37.28
N LEU A 398 15.49 0.24 36.77
CA LEU A 398 16.88 0.27 37.26
C LEU A 398 17.05 0.64 38.72
N PHE A 399 16.12 1.39 39.31
CA PHE A 399 16.18 1.85 40.71
C PHE A 399 15.21 1.11 41.65
N GLU A 400 14.63 0.00 41.18
CA GLU A 400 13.71 -0.83 41.95
C GLU A 400 14.52 -1.89 42.71
N ASP A 401 14.59 -1.78 44.05
CA ASP A 401 15.37 -2.66 44.92
C ASP A 401 14.55 -3.89 45.40
N SER A 402 13.29 -3.99 44.98
CA SER A 402 12.41 -5.03 45.49
C SER A 402 12.82 -6.43 45.03
N GLN A 403 12.71 -7.40 45.94
CA GLN A 403 12.80 -8.84 45.65
C GLN A 403 11.45 -9.40 45.20
N ASN A 404 10.53 -8.54 44.83
CA ASN A 404 9.16 -8.89 44.48
C ASN A 404 9.11 -9.86 43.29
N LYS A 405 8.16 -10.79 43.36
CA LYS A 405 7.85 -11.73 42.31
C LYS A 405 6.50 -11.36 41.71
N LEU A 406 6.43 -11.42 40.38
CA LEU A 406 5.23 -11.12 39.62
C LEU A 406 4.98 -12.25 38.62
N GLY A 407 3.73 -12.58 38.36
CA GLY A 407 3.32 -13.53 37.37
C GLY A 407 2.14 -13.04 36.54
N ALA A 408 1.78 -13.79 35.53
CA ALA A 408 0.52 -13.65 34.83
C ALA A 408 -0.40 -14.79 35.25
N GLU A 409 -1.50 -14.45 35.93
CA GLU A 409 -2.57 -15.40 36.25
C GLU A 409 -3.27 -15.84 34.96
N MET A 410 -3.58 -14.89 34.08
CA MET A 410 -4.29 -15.12 32.87
C MET A 410 -3.85 -14.16 31.75
N VAL A 411 -3.66 -14.68 30.54
CA VAL A 411 -3.50 -13.88 29.34
C VAL A 411 -4.58 -14.26 28.34
N ILE A 412 -5.26 -13.23 27.82
CA ILE A 412 -6.24 -13.38 26.74
C ILE A 412 -5.67 -12.71 25.50
N ASN A 413 -5.57 -13.46 24.40
CA ASN A 413 -5.35 -12.93 23.08
C ASN A 413 -6.65 -12.92 22.28
N THR A 414 -6.89 -11.83 21.56
CA THR A 414 -7.99 -11.75 20.58
C THR A 414 -7.40 -11.35 19.23
N SER A 415 -7.69 -12.14 18.18
CA SER A 415 -7.30 -11.83 16.81
C SER A 415 -8.23 -10.79 16.21
N GLY A 416 -7.69 -9.72 15.64
CA GLY A 416 -8.48 -8.71 14.92
C GLY A 416 -9.06 -9.27 13.62
N LYS A 417 -8.27 -10.06 12.88
CA LYS A 417 -8.67 -10.67 11.60
C LYS A 417 -9.78 -11.73 11.77
N TYR A 418 -9.59 -12.65 12.69
CA TYR A 418 -10.44 -13.84 12.81
C TYR A 418 -11.46 -13.75 13.95
N GLY A 419 -11.31 -12.78 14.87
CA GLY A 419 -12.19 -12.58 16.02
C GLY A 419 -12.09 -13.63 17.12
N TYR A 420 -11.31 -14.72 16.94
CA TYR A 420 -11.18 -15.76 17.95
C TYR A 420 -10.39 -15.27 19.17
N LYS A 421 -10.73 -15.84 20.33
CA LYS A 421 -10.04 -15.62 21.59
C LYS A 421 -9.30 -16.89 21.99
N SER A 422 -8.07 -16.72 22.49
CA SER A 422 -7.29 -17.79 23.11
C SER A 422 -6.93 -17.35 24.53
N THR A 423 -7.18 -18.19 25.50
CA THR A 423 -6.91 -17.92 26.92
C THR A 423 -5.84 -18.86 27.43
N PHE A 424 -4.90 -18.29 28.18
CA PHE A 424 -3.77 -18.99 28.77
C PHE A 424 -3.66 -18.64 30.25
N CYS A 425 -3.36 -19.61 31.10
CA CYS A 425 -3.31 -19.46 32.54
C CYS A 425 -1.99 -20.02 33.11
N SER A 426 -1.60 -19.46 34.26
CA SER A 426 -0.54 -20.00 35.12
C SER A 426 -0.74 -19.55 36.56
N GLN A 427 -0.27 -20.31 37.50
CA GLN A 427 -0.22 -19.97 38.92
C GLN A 427 1.19 -19.57 39.35
N ASP A 428 2.17 -19.68 38.48
CA ASP A 428 3.55 -19.38 38.79
C ASP A 428 3.78 -17.88 38.99
N ILE A 429 4.64 -17.54 39.95
CA ILE A 429 5.10 -16.19 40.24
C ILE A 429 6.62 -16.17 40.11
N MET A 430 7.13 -15.35 39.17
CA MET A 430 8.52 -15.33 38.77
C MET A 430 9.24 -14.07 39.23
N GLY A 431 10.55 -14.19 39.52
CA GLY A 431 11.42 -13.05 39.62
C GLY A 431 11.56 -12.26 38.33
N PRO A 432 12.16 -11.05 38.38
CA PRO A 432 12.38 -10.26 37.16
C PRO A 432 13.29 -10.98 36.16
N ASN A 433 13.06 -10.77 34.89
CA ASN A 433 13.77 -11.38 33.75
C ASN A 433 13.66 -12.92 33.62
N ILE A 434 12.77 -13.55 34.39
CA ILE A 434 12.48 -15.00 34.26
C ILE A 434 11.23 -15.19 33.41
N LEU A 435 11.33 -16.09 32.45
CA LEU A 435 10.26 -16.38 31.52
C LEU A 435 9.23 -17.33 32.13
N GLN A 436 7.98 -16.94 32.14
CA GLN A 436 6.85 -17.77 32.54
C GLN A 436 6.15 -18.31 31.28
N ASN A 437 6.08 -19.63 31.14
CA ASN A 437 5.30 -20.27 30.07
C ASN A 437 3.87 -20.49 30.55
N MET A 438 2.92 -19.99 29.79
CA MET A 438 1.50 -20.13 30.10
C MET A 438 0.88 -21.28 29.30
N LYS A 439 -0.08 -21.99 29.92
CA LYS A 439 -0.79 -23.11 29.33
C LYS A 439 -2.20 -22.68 28.89
N PRO A 440 -2.75 -23.25 27.81
CA PRO A 440 -4.15 -23.04 27.47
C PRO A 440 -5.07 -23.43 28.63
N CYS A 441 -6.09 -22.64 28.88
CA CYS A 441 -7.15 -22.86 29.85
C CYS A 441 -8.54 -22.49 29.26
#